data_87be1c4a3b6e3d5fc065c3c45b3813a1
#
_entry.id   87be1c4a3b6e3d5fc065c3c45b3813a1
#
_cell.length_a   1.000
_cell.length_b   1.000
_cell.length_c   1.000
_cell.angle_alpha   90.00
_cell.angle_beta   90.00
_cell.angle_gamma   90.00
#
_symmetry.space_group_name_H-M   'P 1'
#
loop_
_entity.id
_entity.type
_entity.pdbx_description
1 polymer ?
#
loop_
_entity_poly.entity_id
_entity_poly.type
_entity_poly.pdbx_seq_one_letter_code
_entity_poly.pdbx_strand_id
1 'polypeptide(L)'
;MCPFFCVLLENKRRAWGAFFISLVYNFICAEYFHVGKTNILYCSCFFLAGGLIYLYKDFLIKINKWFVLGVVFVFILLYYVSHRNIYFCLGLFASMVIYGIISHGILLENRITRFFSTISMEIYLSHMVIFRIVEKTGLNYLGGNGWPQYLFTTLTVIILTSVFSFVARQILSRLTERQA
;
A
#
# COMPACT_ATOMS: atom_id res chain seq x y z
N MET A 1 2.50 -3.72 -13.44
CA MET A 1 3.58 -3.59 -12.43
C MET A 1 4.66 -2.68 -12.97
N CYS A 2 5.28 -1.85 -12.14
CA CYS A 2 6.40 -1.02 -12.56
C CYS A 2 7.59 -1.92 -12.91
N PRO A 3 8.13 -1.90 -14.14
CA PRO A 3 9.17 -2.83 -14.59
C PRO A 3 10.42 -2.79 -13.71
N PHE A 4 10.71 -1.65 -13.12
CA PHE A 4 11.83 -1.47 -12.19
C PHE A 4 11.75 -2.38 -10.95
N PHE A 5 10.58 -2.50 -10.33
CA PHE A 5 10.40 -3.37 -9.17
C PHE A 5 10.44 -4.85 -9.53
N CYS A 6 9.98 -5.22 -10.73
CA CYS A 6 10.08 -6.61 -11.20
C CYS A 6 11.55 -7.05 -11.29
N VAL A 7 12.41 -6.23 -11.90
CA VAL A 7 13.85 -6.52 -12.04
C VAL A 7 14.54 -6.61 -10.67
N LEU A 8 14.16 -5.75 -9.71
CA LEU A 8 14.72 -5.82 -8.34
C LEU A 8 14.29 -7.09 -7.60
N LEU A 9 13.07 -7.57 -7.82
CA LEU A 9 12.51 -8.74 -7.13
C LEU A 9 12.91 -10.09 -7.78
N GLU A 10 13.50 -10.11 -8.96
CA GLU A 10 14.00 -11.35 -9.61
C GLU A 10 15.07 -12.04 -8.77
N ASN A 11 15.91 -11.26 -8.06
CA ASN A 11 16.99 -11.82 -7.24
C ASN A 11 16.81 -11.44 -5.77
N LYS A 12 16.70 -12.46 -4.89
CA LYS A 12 16.53 -12.26 -3.43
C LYS A 12 17.58 -11.34 -2.81
N ARG A 13 18.85 -11.44 -3.25
CA ARG A 13 19.93 -10.57 -2.73
C ARG A 13 19.73 -9.10 -3.14
N ARG A 14 19.32 -8.86 -4.40
CA ARG A 14 19.02 -7.50 -4.89
C ARG A 14 17.82 -6.90 -4.18
N ALA A 15 16.78 -7.70 -3.95
CA ALA A 15 15.58 -7.27 -3.22
C ALA A 15 15.91 -6.84 -1.78
N TRP A 16 16.72 -7.61 -1.06
CA TRP A 16 17.20 -7.23 0.27
C TRP A 16 18.06 -5.97 0.24
N GLY A 17 19.01 -5.87 -0.70
CA GLY A 17 19.83 -4.66 -0.86
C GLY A 17 18.99 -3.41 -1.10
N ALA A 18 18.04 -3.48 -2.03
CA ALA A 18 17.13 -2.37 -2.32
C ALA A 18 16.26 -1.99 -1.10
N PHE A 19 15.79 -2.98 -0.34
CA PHE A 19 15.03 -2.75 0.88
C PHE A 19 15.84 -2.01 1.94
N PHE A 20 17.08 -2.45 2.22
CA PHE A 20 17.97 -1.79 3.17
C PHE A 20 18.34 -0.37 2.72
N ILE A 21 18.64 -0.16 1.43
CA ILE A 21 18.91 1.18 0.88
C ILE A 21 17.68 2.08 1.07
N SER A 22 16.48 1.57 0.82
CA SER A 22 15.24 2.32 1.02
C SER A 22 15.01 2.68 2.49
N LEU A 23 15.32 1.78 3.43
CA LEU A 23 15.23 2.07 4.87
C LEU A 23 16.23 3.14 5.31
N VAL A 24 17.50 3.02 4.88
CA VAL A 24 18.55 4.01 5.19
C VAL A 24 18.19 5.37 4.61
N TYR A 25 17.71 5.41 3.36
CA TYR A 25 17.24 6.64 2.73
C TYR A 25 16.10 7.29 3.54
N ASN A 26 15.09 6.50 3.95
CA ASN A 26 14.00 7.02 4.77
C ASN A 26 14.48 7.55 6.13
N PHE A 27 15.45 6.87 6.75
CA PHE A 27 16.05 7.35 8.00
C PHE A 27 16.75 8.70 7.81
N ILE A 28 17.60 8.82 6.78
CA ILE A 28 18.31 10.07 6.48
C ILE A 28 17.31 11.20 6.15
N CYS A 29 16.29 10.94 5.34
CA CYS A 29 15.29 11.94 4.99
C CYS A 29 14.46 12.40 6.19
N ALA A 30 14.14 11.50 7.12
CA ALA A 30 13.38 11.83 8.31
C ALA A 30 14.19 12.68 9.31
N GLU A 31 15.45 12.31 9.55
CA GLU A 31 16.29 12.94 10.59
C GLU A 31 16.98 14.22 10.11
N TYR A 32 17.50 14.24 8.87
CA TYR A 32 18.31 15.37 8.40
C TYR A 32 17.57 16.36 7.52
N PHE A 33 16.66 15.89 6.67
CA PHE A 33 16.01 16.76 5.69
C PHE A 33 14.59 17.17 6.08
N HIS A 34 14.02 16.60 7.14
CA HIS A 34 12.63 16.83 7.55
C HIS A 34 11.61 16.77 6.39
N VAL A 35 11.95 15.98 5.36
CA VAL A 35 11.11 15.85 4.15
C VAL A 35 9.77 15.25 4.54
N GLY A 36 8.71 15.93 4.13
CA GLY A 36 7.35 15.51 4.44
C GLY A 36 7.06 14.06 4.06
N LYS A 37 6.28 13.37 4.89
CA LYS A 37 5.91 11.94 4.78
C LYS A 37 5.17 11.57 3.48
N THR A 38 4.95 12.52 2.58
CA THR A 38 4.21 12.39 1.32
C THR A 38 5.09 12.06 0.11
N ASN A 39 6.39 11.84 0.31
CA ASN A 39 7.31 11.52 -0.78
C ASN A 39 7.09 10.07 -1.25
N ILE A 40 7.04 9.85 -2.57
CA ILE A 40 6.88 8.53 -3.19
C ILE A 40 8.02 7.56 -2.78
N LEU A 41 9.23 8.07 -2.57
CA LEU A 41 10.37 7.29 -2.09
C LEU A 41 10.18 6.81 -0.65
N TYR A 42 9.41 7.54 0.16
CA TYR A 42 9.06 7.12 1.51
C TYR A 42 8.17 5.87 1.51
N CYS A 43 7.30 5.73 0.52
CA CYS A 43 6.45 4.56 0.36
C CYS A 43 7.17 3.36 -0.26
N SER A 44 8.36 3.55 -0.85
CA SER A 44 9.11 2.48 -1.52
C SER A 44 9.46 1.32 -0.59
N CYS A 45 9.74 1.59 0.69
CA CYS A 45 10.03 0.55 1.69
C CYS A 45 8.83 -0.39 1.92
N PHE A 46 7.59 0.10 1.85
CA PHE A 46 6.39 -0.73 1.97
C PHE A 46 6.20 -1.66 0.76
N PHE A 47 6.47 -1.15 -0.45
CA PHE A 47 6.43 -1.96 -1.66
C PHE A 47 7.49 -3.05 -1.65
N LEU A 48 8.72 -2.70 -1.27
CA LEU A 48 9.82 -3.66 -1.20
C LEU A 48 9.58 -4.69 -0.09
N ALA A 49 9.02 -4.28 1.06
CA ALA A 49 8.61 -5.21 2.11
C ALA A 49 7.56 -6.20 1.61
N GLY A 50 6.51 -5.73 0.92
CA GLY A 50 5.50 -6.58 0.32
C GLY A 50 6.08 -7.56 -0.72
N GLY A 51 7.01 -7.08 -1.57
CA GLY A 51 7.73 -7.91 -2.53
C GLY A 51 8.59 -8.99 -1.87
N LEU A 52 9.33 -8.64 -0.81
CA LEU A 52 10.11 -9.60 -0.03
C LEU A 52 9.21 -10.66 0.62
N ILE A 53 8.11 -10.26 1.24
CA ILE A 53 7.14 -11.18 1.83
C ILE A 53 6.63 -12.16 0.77
N TYR A 54 6.32 -11.69 -0.44
CA TYR A 54 5.90 -12.53 -1.54
C TYR A 54 6.98 -13.54 -1.97
N LEU A 55 8.27 -13.13 -2.04
CA LEU A 55 9.39 -14.00 -2.36
C LEU A 55 9.61 -15.13 -1.34
N TYR A 56 9.19 -14.92 -0.10
CA TYR A 56 9.33 -15.88 0.99
C TYR A 56 7.99 -16.53 1.39
N LYS A 57 6.94 -16.39 0.57
CA LYS A 57 5.59 -16.90 0.87
C LYS A 57 5.57 -18.38 1.28
N ASP A 58 6.31 -19.23 0.56
CA ASP A 58 6.30 -20.69 0.79
C ASP A 58 6.91 -21.08 2.16
N PHE A 59 7.81 -20.26 2.67
CA PHE A 59 8.35 -20.38 4.01
C PHE A 59 7.37 -19.82 5.05
N LEU A 60 6.76 -18.68 4.77
CA LEU A 60 5.86 -17.97 5.68
C LEU A 60 4.56 -18.76 5.93
N ILE A 61 4.04 -19.47 4.95
CA ILE A 61 2.82 -20.31 5.09
C ILE A 61 2.98 -21.40 6.18
N LYS A 62 4.21 -21.81 6.49
CA LYS A 62 4.49 -22.79 7.54
C LYS A 62 4.43 -22.24 8.96
N ILE A 63 4.36 -20.93 9.13
CA ILE A 63 4.34 -20.26 10.43
C ILE A 63 2.93 -20.37 11.03
N ASN A 64 2.86 -20.57 12.35
CA ASN A 64 1.58 -20.63 13.05
C ASN A 64 0.84 -19.29 13.00
N LYS A 65 -0.40 -19.30 12.51
CA LYS A 65 -1.25 -18.09 12.38
C LYS A 65 -1.44 -17.33 13.70
N TRP A 66 -1.55 -18.05 14.81
CA TRP A 66 -1.72 -17.44 16.14
C TRP A 66 -0.49 -16.68 16.61
N PHE A 67 0.71 -17.19 16.27
CA PHE A 67 1.95 -16.48 16.54
C PHE A 67 2.00 -15.15 15.79
N VAL A 68 1.64 -15.15 14.50
CA VAL A 68 1.64 -13.91 13.67
C VAL A 68 0.58 -12.94 14.18
N LEU A 69 -0.58 -13.41 14.62
CA LEU A 69 -1.61 -12.56 15.24
C LEU A 69 -1.07 -11.87 16.52
N GLY A 70 -0.33 -12.59 17.35
CA GLY A 70 0.36 -12.01 18.51
C GLY A 70 1.36 -10.92 18.10
N VAL A 71 2.15 -11.16 17.04
CA VAL A 71 3.10 -10.18 16.49
C VAL A 71 2.36 -8.93 15.99
N VAL A 72 1.24 -9.07 15.29
CA VAL A 72 0.39 -7.94 14.85
C VAL A 72 -0.03 -7.10 16.07
N PHE A 73 -0.51 -7.75 17.14
CA PHE A 73 -0.95 -7.06 18.35
C PHE A 73 0.20 -6.30 19.03
N VAL A 74 1.38 -6.91 19.12
CA VAL A 74 2.59 -6.24 19.64
C VAL A 74 2.95 -5.01 18.82
N PHE A 75 2.93 -5.09 17.48
CA PHE A 75 3.21 -3.93 16.62
C PHE A 75 2.15 -2.84 16.73
N ILE A 76 0.88 -3.17 16.97
CA ILE A 76 -0.16 -2.18 17.26
C ILE A 76 0.20 -1.41 18.55
N LEU A 77 0.52 -2.11 19.62
CA LEU A 77 0.92 -1.49 20.89
C LEU A 77 2.16 -0.61 20.73
N LEU A 78 3.21 -1.13 20.07
CA LEU A 78 4.44 -0.37 19.84
C LEU A 78 4.20 0.88 19.00
N TYR A 79 3.32 0.81 17.99
CA TYR A 79 2.95 1.95 17.16
C TYR A 79 2.28 3.06 17.99
N TYR A 80 1.39 2.69 18.91
CA TYR A 80 0.75 3.66 19.81
C TYR A 80 1.73 4.24 20.82
N VAL A 81 2.55 3.43 21.45
CA VAL A 81 3.51 3.86 22.48
C VAL A 81 4.62 4.73 21.91
N SER A 82 5.08 4.46 20.67
CA SER A 82 6.19 5.19 20.06
C SER A 82 5.77 6.43 19.24
N HIS A 83 4.62 7.04 19.59
CA HIS A 83 4.14 8.25 18.92
C HIS A 83 4.03 8.15 17.38
N ARG A 84 3.57 7.00 16.88
CA ARG A 84 3.31 6.74 15.45
C ARG A 84 4.59 6.72 14.58
N ASN A 85 5.64 6.10 15.07
CA ASN A 85 6.87 5.92 14.32
C ASN A 85 6.65 5.02 13.10
N ILE A 86 7.21 5.42 11.95
CA ILE A 86 7.04 4.72 10.67
C ILE A 86 7.59 3.29 10.68
N TYR A 87 8.66 3.03 11.41
CA TYR A 87 9.25 1.69 11.46
C TYR A 87 8.31 0.68 12.09
N PHE A 88 7.55 1.09 13.11
CA PHE A 88 6.50 0.24 13.69
C PHE A 88 5.29 0.11 12.76
N CYS A 89 4.98 1.16 11.98
CA CYS A 89 3.97 1.08 10.92
C CYS A 89 4.38 0.08 9.83
N LEU A 90 5.64 0.07 9.41
CA LEU A 90 6.17 -0.91 8.46
C LEU A 90 6.10 -2.34 9.01
N GLY A 91 6.48 -2.55 10.29
CA GLY A 91 6.36 -3.83 10.97
C GLY A 91 4.91 -4.31 11.07
N LEU A 92 3.99 -3.41 11.42
CA LEU A 92 2.56 -3.69 11.44
C LEU A 92 2.04 -4.08 10.05
N PHE A 93 2.37 -3.32 9.01
CA PHE A 93 2.01 -3.63 7.62
C PHE A 93 2.54 -5.02 7.21
N ALA A 94 3.83 -5.28 7.43
CA ALA A 94 4.45 -6.55 7.10
C ALA A 94 3.77 -7.74 7.81
N SER A 95 3.50 -7.62 9.11
CA SER A 95 2.85 -8.66 9.89
C SER A 95 1.40 -8.90 9.47
N MET A 96 0.64 -7.85 9.11
CA MET A 96 -0.71 -7.98 8.55
C MET A 96 -0.72 -8.69 7.20
N VAL A 97 0.23 -8.37 6.30
CA VAL A 97 0.35 -9.04 5.00
C VAL A 97 0.71 -10.52 5.19
N ILE A 98 1.65 -10.83 6.08
CA ILE A 98 2.02 -12.22 6.43
C ILE A 98 0.81 -12.97 6.98
N TYR A 99 0.06 -12.38 7.90
CA TYR A 99 -1.16 -12.97 8.44
C TYR A 99 -2.19 -13.26 7.34
N GLY A 100 -2.39 -12.32 6.41
CA GLY A 100 -3.25 -12.50 5.24
C GLY A 100 -2.84 -13.68 4.35
N ILE A 101 -1.54 -13.88 4.14
CA ILE A 101 -1.00 -15.01 3.36
C ILE A 101 -1.23 -16.35 4.08
N ILE A 102 -0.98 -16.40 5.40
CA ILE A 102 -1.08 -17.62 6.22
C ILE A 102 -2.53 -18.05 6.42
N SER A 103 -3.46 -17.09 6.55
CA SER A 103 -4.89 -17.40 6.75
C SER A 103 -5.60 -17.96 5.53
N HIS A 104 -4.82 -18.38 4.49
CA HIS A 104 -5.33 -18.98 3.26
C HIS A 104 -6.54 -18.24 2.68
N GLY A 105 -6.28 -17.06 2.17
CA GLY A 105 -6.96 -16.51 1.00
C GLY A 105 -8.48 -16.45 0.90
N ILE A 106 -9.24 -17.11 1.77
CA ILE A 106 -10.71 -17.13 1.68
C ILE A 106 -11.28 -15.70 1.71
N LEU A 107 -10.62 -14.79 2.45
CA LEU A 107 -10.95 -13.36 2.46
C LEU A 107 -10.32 -12.59 1.29
N LEU A 108 -9.20 -13.07 0.72
CA LEU A 108 -8.43 -12.38 -0.31
C LEU A 108 -8.73 -12.86 -1.74
N GLU A 109 -9.38 -14.00 -1.94
CA GLU A 109 -9.80 -14.50 -3.26
C GLU A 109 -11.23 -14.14 -3.64
N ASN A 110 -11.80 -13.14 -3.01
CA ASN A 110 -13.13 -12.65 -3.36
C ASN A 110 -13.07 -11.84 -4.67
N ARG A 111 -14.17 -11.82 -5.42
CA ARG A 111 -14.35 -11.08 -6.68
C ARG A 111 -13.98 -9.59 -6.52
N ILE A 112 -14.28 -9.01 -5.35
CA ILE A 112 -13.99 -7.63 -4.99
C ILE A 112 -12.47 -7.40 -4.85
N THR A 113 -11.76 -8.25 -4.12
CA THR A 113 -10.30 -8.13 -3.94
C THR A 113 -9.55 -8.35 -5.24
N ARG A 114 -9.99 -9.27 -6.09
CA ARG A 114 -9.43 -9.46 -7.42
C ARG A 114 -9.62 -8.23 -8.30
N PHE A 115 -10.80 -7.59 -8.24
CA PHE A 115 -11.07 -6.34 -8.94
C PHE A 115 -10.11 -5.23 -8.47
N PHE A 116 -10.03 -4.96 -7.17
CA PHE A 116 -9.11 -3.95 -6.62
C PHE A 116 -7.64 -4.26 -6.87
N SER A 117 -7.22 -5.51 -6.81
CA SER A 117 -5.86 -5.92 -7.17
C SER A 117 -5.54 -5.59 -8.64
N THR A 118 -6.52 -5.74 -9.52
CA THR A 118 -6.35 -5.49 -10.96
C THR A 118 -6.17 -4.02 -11.28
N ILE A 119 -6.82 -3.12 -10.53
CA ILE A 119 -6.75 -1.66 -10.72
C ILE A 119 -5.92 -0.94 -9.66
N SER A 120 -5.19 -1.69 -8.82
CA SER A 120 -4.45 -1.13 -7.67
C SER A 120 -3.37 -0.13 -8.08
N MET A 121 -2.74 -0.34 -9.22
CA MET A 121 -1.70 0.57 -9.74
C MET A 121 -2.30 1.92 -10.14
N GLU A 122 -3.40 1.88 -10.87
CA GLU A 122 -4.14 3.07 -11.31
C GLU A 122 -4.72 3.82 -10.11
N ILE A 123 -5.26 3.08 -9.11
CA ILE A 123 -5.71 3.67 -7.85
C ILE A 123 -4.56 4.40 -7.15
N TYR A 124 -3.41 3.74 -7.04
CA TYR A 124 -2.24 4.33 -6.38
C TYR A 124 -1.74 5.61 -7.07
N LEU A 125 -1.75 5.64 -8.39
CA LEU A 125 -1.32 6.82 -9.15
C LEU A 125 -2.34 7.97 -9.10
N SER A 126 -3.63 7.65 -9.09
CA SER A 126 -4.70 8.64 -9.22
C SER A 126 -5.24 9.17 -7.89
N HIS A 127 -5.11 8.43 -6.78
CA HIS A 127 -5.74 8.80 -5.50
C HIS A 127 -5.33 10.18 -5.00
N MET A 128 -4.07 10.57 -5.16
CA MET A 128 -3.58 11.90 -4.72
C MET A 128 -4.19 13.03 -5.55
N VAL A 129 -4.35 12.82 -6.85
CA VAL A 129 -4.97 13.81 -7.74
C VAL A 129 -6.45 13.96 -7.41
N ILE A 130 -7.15 12.84 -7.24
CA ILE A 130 -8.57 12.82 -6.90
C ILE A 130 -8.81 13.41 -5.51
N PHE A 131 -7.96 13.10 -4.53
CA PHE A 131 -8.03 13.71 -3.21
C PHE A 131 -7.94 15.25 -3.30
N ARG A 132 -7.02 15.78 -4.09
CA ARG A 132 -6.90 17.24 -4.33
C ARG A 132 -8.11 17.82 -5.04
N ILE A 133 -8.73 17.10 -5.95
CA ILE A 133 -9.97 17.54 -6.60
C ILE A 133 -11.11 17.61 -5.58
N VAL A 134 -11.30 16.57 -4.76
CA VAL A 134 -12.32 16.51 -3.71
C VAL A 134 -12.14 17.64 -2.70
N GLU A 135 -10.89 17.94 -2.31
CA GLU A 135 -10.56 19.05 -1.43
C GLU A 135 -10.91 20.42 -2.05
N LYS A 136 -10.51 20.65 -3.31
CA LYS A 136 -10.77 21.90 -4.02
C LYS A 136 -12.23 22.14 -4.36
N THR A 137 -13.00 21.08 -4.63
CA THR A 137 -14.43 21.19 -4.93
C THR A 137 -15.30 21.37 -3.68
N GLY A 138 -14.71 21.24 -2.49
CA GLY A 138 -15.45 21.37 -1.23
C GLY A 138 -16.34 20.19 -0.91
N LEU A 139 -16.29 19.11 -1.68
CA LEU A 139 -17.05 17.87 -1.44
C LEU A 139 -16.77 17.25 -0.07
N ASN A 140 -15.57 17.49 0.46
CA ASN A 140 -15.17 17.05 1.79
C ASN A 140 -16.02 17.68 2.91
N TYR A 141 -16.61 18.87 2.70
CA TYR A 141 -17.44 19.55 3.70
C TYR A 141 -18.88 19.02 3.77
N LEU A 142 -19.32 18.26 2.76
CA LEU A 142 -20.70 17.68 2.75
C LEU A 142 -20.95 16.70 3.91
N GLY A 143 -19.90 16.09 4.45
CA GLY A 143 -19.97 15.20 5.60
C GLY A 143 -20.07 15.88 6.96
N GLY A 144 -20.15 17.23 7.02
CA GLY A 144 -20.11 17.99 8.27
C GLY A 144 -18.67 18.11 8.82
N ASN A 145 -18.53 18.23 10.15
CA ASN A 145 -17.22 18.39 10.80
C ASN A 145 -16.82 17.14 11.60
N GLY A 146 -15.52 16.85 11.67
CA GLY A 146 -14.97 15.79 12.49
C GLY A 146 -14.96 14.40 11.81
N TRP A 147 -15.29 13.34 12.55
CA TRP A 147 -15.25 11.97 12.09
C TRP A 147 -16.15 11.68 10.87
N PRO A 148 -17.40 12.19 10.78
CA PRO A 148 -18.24 11.98 9.61
C PRO A 148 -17.63 12.58 8.33
N GLN A 149 -17.04 13.76 8.41
CA GLN A 149 -16.34 14.41 7.31
C GLN A 149 -15.19 13.52 6.80
N TYR A 150 -14.38 12.98 7.73
CA TYR A 150 -13.26 12.11 7.36
C TYR A 150 -13.73 10.84 6.64
N LEU A 151 -14.74 10.16 7.18
CA LEU A 151 -15.31 8.96 6.58
C LEU A 151 -15.91 9.24 5.20
N PHE A 152 -16.70 10.32 5.09
CA PHE A 152 -17.31 10.74 3.83
C PHE A 152 -16.25 11.05 2.76
N THR A 153 -15.22 11.82 3.12
CA THR A 153 -14.11 12.15 2.21
C THR A 153 -13.38 10.90 1.76
N THR A 154 -13.07 10.00 2.68
CA THR A 154 -12.38 8.75 2.37
C THR A 154 -13.19 7.87 1.41
N LEU A 155 -14.48 7.69 1.68
CA LEU A 155 -15.38 6.92 0.81
C LEU A 155 -15.49 7.56 -0.58
N THR A 156 -15.68 8.88 -0.64
CA THR A 156 -15.77 9.63 -1.90
C THR A 156 -14.48 9.47 -2.73
N VAL A 157 -13.33 9.61 -2.12
CA VAL A 157 -12.03 9.41 -2.80
C VAL A 157 -11.90 7.97 -3.30
N ILE A 158 -12.22 6.98 -2.50
CA ILE A 158 -12.15 5.56 -2.91
C ILE A 158 -13.07 5.30 -4.12
N ILE A 159 -14.30 5.75 -4.07
CA ILE A 159 -15.26 5.55 -5.16
C ILE A 159 -14.79 6.24 -6.45
N LEU A 160 -14.46 7.54 -6.37
CA LEU A 160 -14.01 8.30 -7.54
C LEU A 160 -12.73 7.76 -8.14
N THR A 161 -11.77 7.36 -7.30
CA THR A 161 -10.50 6.76 -7.74
C THR A 161 -10.75 5.41 -8.42
N SER A 162 -11.63 4.58 -7.87
CA SER A 162 -11.98 3.28 -8.46
C SER A 162 -12.65 3.43 -9.82
N VAL A 163 -13.61 4.37 -9.95
CA VAL A 163 -14.28 4.66 -11.21
C VAL A 163 -13.30 5.19 -12.24
N PHE A 164 -12.45 6.16 -11.85
CA PHE A 164 -11.43 6.71 -12.74
C PHE A 164 -10.46 5.63 -13.23
N SER A 165 -9.97 4.79 -12.33
CA SER A 165 -9.03 3.71 -12.65
C SER A 165 -9.64 2.68 -13.59
N PHE A 166 -10.90 2.34 -13.38
CA PHE A 166 -11.63 1.43 -14.25
C PHE A 166 -11.80 2.00 -15.67
N VAL A 167 -12.20 3.27 -15.78
CA VAL A 167 -12.36 3.96 -17.07
C VAL A 167 -11.02 4.13 -17.79
N ALA A 168 -9.98 4.56 -17.09
CA ALA A 168 -8.64 4.72 -17.64
C ALA A 168 -8.12 3.40 -18.22
N ARG A 169 -8.32 2.30 -17.50
CA ARG A 169 -7.93 0.97 -17.98
C ARG A 169 -8.69 0.54 -19.24
N GLN A 170 -9.99 0.82 -19.28
CA GLN A 170 -10.83 0.48 -20.43
C GLN A 170 -10.40 1.27 -21.70
N ILE A 171 -10.01 2.53 -21.53
CA ILE A 171 -9.49 3.36 -22.62
C ILE A 171 -8.13 2.81 -23.08
N LEU A 172 -7.23 2.51 -22.17
CA LEU A 172 -5.90 1.98 -22.48
C LEU A 172 -5.98 0.64 -23.22
N SER A 173 -6.85 -0.29 -22.79
CA SER A 173 -7.01 -1.58 -23.46
C SER A 173 -7.48 -1.43 -24.91
N ARG A 174 -8.45 -0.53 -25.15
CA ARG A 174 -8.94 -0.25 -26.52
C ARG A 174 -7.87 0.40 -27.43
N LEU A 175 -6.99 1.22 -26.85
CA LEU A 175 -5.90 1.84 -27.62
C LEU A 175 -4.83 0.81 -27.98
N THR A 176 -4.52 -0.12 -27.08
CA THR A 176 -3.54 -1.19 -27.32
C THR A 176 -4.04 -2.19 -28.37
N GLU A 177 -5.33 -2.56 -28.34
CA GLU A 177 -5.95 -3.45 -29.33
C GLU A 177 -5.98 -2.84 -30.76
N ARG A 178 -5.97 -1.51 -30.87
CA ARG A 178 -5.90 -0.85 -32.20
C ARG A 178 -4.51 -0.78 -32.81
N GLN A 179 -3.46 -1.06 -32.02
CA GLN A 179 -2.07 -1.02 -32.45
C GLN A 179 -1.49 -2.41 -32.75
N ALA A 180 -2.22 -3.47 -32.41
CA ALA A 180 -1.87 -4.85 -32.72
C ALA A 180 -2.63 -5.36 -33.97
#